data_f40e650d20e619bd326810a62e205af9
#
_entry.id   f40e650d20e619bd326810a62e205af9
#
_cell.length_a   1.000
_cell.length_b   1.000
_cell.length_c   1.000
_cell.angle_alpha   90.00
_cell.angle_beta   90.00
_cell.angle_gamma   90.00
#
_symmetry.space_group_name_H-M   'P 1'
#
loop_
_entity.id
_entity.type
_entity.pdbx_description
1 polymer ?
#
loop_
_entity_poly.entity_id
_entity_poly.type
_entity_poly.pdbx_seq_one_letter_code
_entity_poly.pdbx_strand_id
1 'polypeptide(L)'
;MNKQTEIKESTVLLMPDGNLARPGYCKHNLFRYNPEMIKRENTMRLKEWDYYQISDGNIMIQLNFFNISLATCATFGLVNLKTGRKISGMATELFTPHKNRLSKNGDVPNYTEYKRGGTKLIFDVRETERRLYFEGTASGKKVKFDVTCYKLPEHESITIATPFKEQGCFFLTQKLNCLATEGTVVAGNEKYTFTKDKTFTVLDWGRGVWPHTNTWYWGNGSTYLDSKLFGFELTWGFGDESNATETAIFYDGKCHKIGAVHLEKDPEDDASTADRKSVV
;
A
#
# COMPACT_ATOMS: atom_id res chain seq x y z
N MET A 1 -1.97 -28.37 2.37
CA MET A 1 -1.80 -26.90 2.39
C MET A 1 -0.68 -26.60 3.38
N ASN A 2 0.38 -25.93 2.95
CA ASN A 2 1.42 -25.49 3.88
C ASN A 2 0.81 -24.45 4.81
N LYS A 3 0.89 -24.70 6.12
CA LYS A 3 0.39 -23.77 7.14
C LYS A 3 1.35 -22.58 7.22
N GLN A 4 0.93 -21.42 6.75
CA GLN A 4 1.72 -20.18 6.87
C GLN A 4 1.95 -19.84 8.34
N THR A 5 3.14 -19.33 8.66
CA THR A 5 3.55 -19.09 10.04
C THR A 5 3.05 -17.74 10.54
N GLU A 6 2.26 -17.73 11.60
CA GLU A 6 1.88 -16.50 12.30
C GLU A 6 2.99 -16.04 13.23
N ILE A 7 3.42 -14.80 13.08
CA ILE A 7 4.37 -14.10 13.96
C ILE A 7 3.56 -13.38 15.03
N LYS A 8 3.81 -13.72 16.30
CA LYS A 8 3.06 -13.19 17.46
C LYS A 8 3.86 -12.24 18.34
N GLU A 9 5.16 -12.13 18.09
CA GLU A 9 6.07 -11.30 18.85
C GLU A 9 6.91 -10.44 17.91
N SER A 10 7.31 -9.26 18.41
CA SER A 10 8.18 -8.37 17.64
C SER A 10 9.49 -9.06 17.29
N THR A 11 9.84 -9.08 16.02
CA THR A 11 11.03 -9.73 15.49
C THR A 11 11.83 -8.82 14.57
N VAL A 12 13.14 -9.05 14.47
CA VAL A 12 13.95 -8.39 13.44
C VAL A 12 13.54 -8.89 12.06
N LEU A 13 13.53 -8.00 11.09
CA LEU A 13 13.20 -8.39 9.73
C LEU A 13 14.35 -9.12 9.05
N LEU A 14 15.57 -8.56 9.12
CA LEU A 14 16.74 -9.06 8.42
C LEU A 14 17.80 -9.55 9.40
N MET A 15 18.48 -10.62 9.02
CA MET A 15 19.70 -11.09 9.63
C MET A 15 20.92 -10.29 9.13
N PRO A 16 22.11 -10.40 9.80
CA PRO A 16 23.31 -9.71 9.36
C PRO A 16 23.78 -10.02 7.93
N ASP A 17 23.36 -11.16 7.37
CA ASP A 17 23.62 -11.54 5.99
C ASP A 17 22.66 -10.93 4.96
N GLY A 18 21.66 -10.14 5.41
CA GLY A 18 20.67 -9.46 4.60
C GLY A 18 19.46 -10.31 4.20
N ASN A 19 19.38 -11.56 4.63
CA ASN A 19 18.24 -12.42 4.42
C ASN A 19 17.16 -12.19 5.49
N LEU A 20 15.91 -12.58 5.18
CA LEU A 20 14.83 -12.56 6.16
C LEU A 20 15.15 -13.46 7.36
N ALA A 21 15.00 -12.92 8.55
CA ALA A 21 15.20 -13.68 9.79
C ALA A 21 14.11 -14.74 10.00
N ARG A 22 12.86 -14.36 9.71
CA ARG A 22 11.70 -15.23 9.92
C ARG A 22 10.57 -14.86 8.96
N PRO A 23 10.39 -15.57 7.84
CA PRO A 23 9.24 -15.39 6.97
C PRO A 23 7.94 -15.76 7.68
N GLY A 24 6.85 -15.04 7.35
CA GLY A 24 5.56 -15.28 7.94
C GLY A 24 4.61 -14.09 7.85
N TYR A 25 3.50 -14.16 8.56
CA TYR A 25 2.52 -13.08 8.64
C TYR A 25 2.20 -12.67 10.09
N CYS A 26 1.69 -11.47 10.27
CA CYS A 26 1.13 -10.99 11.53
C CYS A 26 -0.04 -10.04 11.28
N LYS A 27 -0.85 -9.84 12.31
CA LYS A 27 -2.08 -9.00 12.25
C LYS A 27 -1.84 -7.55 12.66
N HIS A 28 -0.62 -7.24 13.08
CA HIS A 28 -0.06 -5.91 13.29
C HIS A 28 1.38 -5.94 12.79
N ASN A 29 1.98 -4.79 12.47
CA ASN A 29 3.34 -4.79 11.96
C ASN A 29 4.35 -5.06 13.09
N LEU A 30 4.67 -6.33 13.32
CA LEU A 30 5.62 -6.82 14.32
C LEU A 30 7.05 -6.97 13.79
N PHE A 31 7.30 -6.73 12.51
CA PHE A 31 8.64 -6.79 11.92
C PHE A 31 9.38 -5.47 12.16
N ARG A 32 10.53 -5.54 12.81
CA ARG A 32 11.43 -4.39 12.98
C ARG A 32 12.25 -4.20 11.71
N TYR A 33 11.76 -3.34 10.83
CA TYR A 33 12.45 -2.95 9.61
C TYR A 33 13.55 -1.95 9.91
N ASN A 34 14.76 -2.24 9.41
CA ASN A 34 15.89 -1.32 9.42
C ASN A 34 16.59 -1.35 8.05
N PRO A 35 16.49 -0.28 7.22
CA PRO A 35 17.10 -0.25 5.89
C PRO A 35 18.63 -0.35 5.92
N GLU A 36 19.30 -0.03 7.04
CA GLU A 36 20.75 -0.17 7.20
C GLU A 36 21.23 -1.63 7.20
N MET A 37 20.30 -2.57 7.43
CA MET A 37 20.60 -4.01 7.36
C MET A 37 20.59 -4.55 5.93
N ILE A 38 20.16 -3.74 4.95
CA ILE A 38 20.18 -4.14 3.54
C ILE A 38 21.60 -4.12 3.03
N LYS A 39 22.03 -5.20 2.39
CA LYS A 39 23.37 -5.31 1.81
C LYS A 39 23.63 -4.23 0.77
N ARG A 40 24.87 -3.73 0.73
CA ARG A 40 25.29 -2.62 -0.13
C ARG A 40 24.94 -2.86 -1.60
N GLU A 41 25.15 -4.06 -2.11
CA GLU A 41 24.82 -4.47 -3.48
C GLU A 41 23.33 -4.40 -3.80
N ASN A 42 22.47 -4.46 -2.79
CA ASN A 42 21.01 -4.43 -2.93
C ASN A 42 20.39 -3.07 -2.65
N THR A 43 21.16 -2.09 -2.16
CA THR A 43 20.60 -0.78 -1.77
C THR A 43 19.94 -0.04 -2.93
N MET A 44 20.45 -0.18 -4.15
CA MET A 44 19.87 0.43 -5.36
C MET A 44 18.60 -0.26 -5.85
N ARG A 45 18.27 -1.42 -5.31
CA ARG A 45 17.06 -2.20 -5.61
C ARG A 45 15.99 -2.04 -4.54
N LEU A 46 16.30 -1.33 -3.46
CA LEU A 46 15.35 -1.04 -2.40
C LEU A 46 14.19 -0.22 -2.94
N LYS A 47 12.99 -0.65 -2.61
CA LYS A 47 11.74 0.04 -2.86
C LYS A 47 10.98 0.20 -1.57
N GLU A 48 10.48 1.40 -1.34
CA GLU A 48 9.68 1.76 -0.17
C GLU A 48 8.49 2.57 -0.65
N TRP A 49 7.29 2.29 -0.16
CA TRP A 49 6.09 3.03 -0.50
C TRP A 49 5.07 3.05 0.62
N ASP A 50 4.31 4.12 0.65
CA ASP A 50 3.06 4.27 1.37
C ASP A 50 2.00 4.64 0.33
N TYR A 51 1.18 3.67 -0.05
CA TYR A 51 0.10 3.83 -1.02
C TYR A 51 -1.24 3.79 -0.30
N TYR A 52 -2.10 4.74 -0.64
CA TYR A 52 -3.47 4.81 -0.16
C TYR A 52 -4.44 4.80 -1.33
N GLN A 53 -5.43 3.93 -1.27
CA GLN A 53 -6.57 3.89 -2.17
C GLN A 53 -7.82 4.25 -1.40
N ILE A 54 -8.53 5.28 -1.85
CA ILE A 54 -9.77 5.78 -1.26
C ILE A 54 -10.88 5.61 -2.28
N SER A 55 -12.02 5.00 -1.92
CA SER A 55 -13.12 4.82 -2.85
C SER A 55 -14.48 4.88 -2.16
N ASP A 56 -15.46 5.48 -2.86
CA ASP A 56 -16.89 5.44 -2.50
C ASP A 56 -17.71 4.57 -3.47
N GLY A 57 -17.02 3.76 -4.30
CA GLY A 57 -17.64 2.93 -5.34
C GLY A 57 -17.94 3.69 -6.65
N ASN A 58 -17.84 5.01 -6.70
CA ASN A 58 -17.99 5.82 -7.91
C ASN A 58 -16.71 6.55 -8.28
N ILE A 59 -16.03 7.09 -7.28
CA ILE A 59 -14.76 7.80 -7.42
C ILE A 59 -13.70 7.03 -6.63
N MET A 60 -12.57 6.80 -7.26
CA MET A 60 -11.39 6.25 -6.61
C MET A 60 -10.27 7.27 -6.66
N ILE A 61 -9.64 7.50 -5.50
CA ILE A 61 -8.42 8.30 -5.36
C ILE A 61 -7.27 7.37 -5.03
N GLN A 62 -6.13 7.62 -5.62
CA GLN A 62 -4.87 6.93 -5.36
C GLN A 62 -3.82 7.97 -4.97
N LEU A 63 -3.23 7.81 -3.81
CA LEU A 63 -2.08 8.57 -3.37
C LEU A 63 -0.92 7.61 -3.14
N ASN A 64 0.25 7.94 -3.66
CA ASN A 64 1.43 7.16 -3.39
C ASN A 64 2.62 8.09 -3.12
N PHE A 65 3.34 7.80 -2.06
CA PHE A 65 4.66 8.36 -1.81
C PHE A 65 5.64 7.21 -1.76
N PHE A 66 6.59 7.19 -2.69
CA PHE A 66 7.51 6.07 -2.81
C PHE A 66 8.93 6.50 -3.13
N ASN A 67 9.87 5.67 -2.69
CA ASN A 67 11.30 5.78 -2.97
C ASN A 67 11.77 4.49 -3.64
N ILE A 68 12.37 4.62 -4.82
CA ILE A 68 12.96 3.52 -5.58
C ILE A 68 14.49 3.63 -5.63
N SER A 69 15.10 4.20 -4.60
CA SER A 69 16.52 4.51 -4.46
C SER A 69 17.03 5.60 -5.40
N LEU A 70 16.80 5.51 -6.71
CA LEU A 70 17.17 6.53 -7.69
C LEU A 70 16.27 7.77 -7.67
N ALA A 71 15.03 7.60 -7.22
CA ALA A 71 14.04 8.66 -7.20
C ALA A 71 13.05 8.50 -6.04
N THR A 72 12.60 9.64 -5.54
CA THR A 72 11.43 9.74 -4.65
C THR A 72 10.30 10.39 -5.42
N CYS A 73 9.12 9.82 -5.36
CA CYS A 73 7.96 10.27 -6.10
C CYS A 73 6.74 10.45 -5.19
N ALA A 74 5.95 11.49 -5.49
CA ALA A 74 4.62 11.69 -4.94
C ALA A 74 3.61 11.66 -6.08
N THR A 75 2.61 10.79 -6.01
CA THR A 75 1.59 10.67 -7.06
C THR A 75 0.19 10.94 -6.54
N PHE A 76 -0.64 11.42 -7.43
CA PHE A 76 -2.08 11.56 -7.24
C PHE A 76 -2.80 10.97 -8.46
N GLY A 77 -3.82 10.17 -8.20
CA GLY A 77 -4.75 9.66 -9.21
C GLY A 77 -6.19 9.86 -8.76
N LEU A 78 -7.06 10.27 -9.68
CA LEU A 78 -8.51 10.26 -9.52
C LEU A 78 -9.10 9.49 -10.70
N VAL A 79 -9.91 8.48 -10.40
CA VAL A 79 -10.60 7.67 -11.40
C VAL A 79 -12.10 7.74 -11.14
N ASN A 80 -12.86 8.11 -12.16
CA ASN A 80 -14.30 7.92 -12.15
C ASN A 80 -14.59 6.50 -12.62
N LEU A 81 -15.04 5.63 -11.70
CA LEU A 81 -15.23 4.21 -11.96
C LEU A 81 -16.34 3.90 -12.94
N LYS A 82 -17.33 4.83 -13.12
CA LYS A 82 -18.41 4.65 -14.08
C LYS A 82 -17.99 4.95 -15.52
N THR A 83 -17.12 5.95 -15.71
CA THR A 83 -16.74 6.44 -17.04
C THR A 83 -15.34 6.02 -17.46
N GLY A 84 -14.53 5.50 -16.56
CA GLY A 84 -13.10 5.22 -16.76
C GLY A 84 -12.22 6.47 -16.88
N ARG A 85 -12.78 7.69 -16.70
CA ARG A 85 -12.02 8.94 -16.79
C ARG A 85 -11.00 9.03 -15.68
N LYS A 86 -9.76 9.33 -16.05
CA LYS A 86 -8.63 9.46 -15.14
C LYS A 86 -8.08 10.90 -15.12
N ILE A 87 -7.67 11.36 -13.95
CA ILE A 87 -6.87 12.56 -13.73
C ILE A 87 -5.67 12.10 -12.92
N SER A 88 -4.45 12.31 -13.40
CA SER A 88 -3.25 11.84 -12.71
C SER A 88 -2.12 12.87 -12.76
N GLY A 89 -1.28 12.84 -11.75
CA GLY A 89 -0.09 13.67 -11.63
C GLY A 89 0.99 13.00 -10.80
N MET A 90 2.24 13.30 -11.13
CA MET A 90 3.41 12.80 -10.42
C MET A 90 4.44 13.93 -10.29
N ALA A 91 4.99 14.06 -9.10
CA ALA A 91 6.16 14.88 -8.84
C ALA A 91 7.32 13.98 -8.44
N THR A 92 8.49 14.21 -9.03
CA THR A 92 9.67 13.35 -8.87
C THR A 92 10.88 14.17 -8.39
N GLU A 93 11.62 13.61 -7.45
CA GLU A 93 12.93 14.05 -7.03
C GLU A 93 13.95 12.96 -7.35
N LEU A 94 14.92 13.29 -8.22
CA LEU A 94 15.95 12.35 -8.64
C LEU A 94 17.13 12.31 -7.65
N PHE A 95 17.88 11.21 -7.69
CA PHE A 95 19.11 10.99 -6.91
C PHE A 95 18.88 11.08 -5.39
N THR A 96 17.91 10.29 -4.88
CA THR A 96 17.53 10.26 -3.46
C THR A 96 17.83 8.93 -2.75
N PRO A 97 18.95 8.23 -3.02
CA PRO A 97 19.14 6.85 -2.54
C PRO A 97 19.24 6.72 -1.01
N HIS A 98 19.57 7.80 -0.31
CA HIS A 98 19.72 7.78 1.16
C HIS A 98 18.75 8.73 1.88
N LYS A 99 17.84 9.35 1.15
CA LYS A 99 16.81 10.24 1.72
C LYS A 99 15.58 9.43 2.08
N ASN A 100 15.73 8.54 3.06
CA ASN A 100 14.57 7.79 3.55
C ASN A 100 13.67 8.74 4.36
N ARG A 101 12.52 9.08 3.78
CA ARG A 101 11.49 9.94 4.39
C ARG A 101 10.27 9.12 4.81
N LEU A 102 10.31 7.80 4.60
CA LEU A 102 9.21 6.90 4.87
C LEU A 102 9.33 6.29 6.25
N SER A 103 8.19 6.04 6.88
CA SER A 103 8.15 5.45 8.21
C SER A 103 8.66 4.00 8.17
N LYS A 104 9.29 3.56 9.26
CA LYS A 104 9.77 2.16 9.41
C LYS A 104 8.66 1.20 9.82
N ASN A 105 7.46 1.69 10.10
CA ASN A 105 6.32 0.89 10.53
C ASN A 105 5.02 1.63 10.16
N GLY A 106 4.05 0.93 9.59
CA GLY A 106 2.77 1.50 9.18
C GLY A 106 1.74 1.65 10.31
N ASP A 107 1.96 1.04 11.47
CA ASP A 107 1.02 1.08 12.60
C ASP A 107 1.30 2.20 13.60
N VAL A 108 2.52 2.72 13.63
CA VAL A 108 2.93 3.74 14.61
C VAL A 108 2.66 5.16 14.09
N PRO A 109 2.31 6.10 14.98
CA PRO A 109 2.17 7.50 14.61
C PRO A 109 3.42 8.04 13.91
N ASN A 110 3.21 8.70 12.78
CA ASN A 110 4.29 9.29 12.00
C ASN A 110 3.77 10.43 11.12
N TYR A 111 4.68 11.25 10.62
CA TYR A 111 4.37 12.33 9.70
C TYR A 111 5.30 12.27 8.50
N THR A 112 4.72 12.14 7.32
CA THR A 112 5.43 12.14 6.04
C THR A 112 4.98 13.35 5.24
N GLU A 113 5.92 14.16 4.76
CA GLU A 113 5.65 15.30 3.90
C GLU A 113 6.57 15.29 2.67
N TYR A 114 5.96 15.48 1.51
CA TYR A 114 6.65 15.82 0.27
C TYR A 114 6.22 17.21 -0.17
N LYS A 115 7.20 18.08 -0.47
CA LYS A 115 6.93 19.45 -0.95
C LYS A 115 7.96 19.83 -1.99
N ARG A 116 7.58 19.87 -3.26
CA ARG A 116 8.44 20.25 -4.37
C ARG A 116 7.64 20.65 -5.61
N GLY A 117 8.13 21.65 -6.37
CA GLY A 117 7.59 21.98 -7.70
C GLY A 117 6.09 22.32 -7.71
N GLY A 118 5.57 22.95 -6.63
CA GLY A 118 4.14 23.25 -6.50
C GLY A 118 3.27 22.04 -6.12
N THR A 119 3.89 20.89 -5.82
CA THR A 119 3.21 19.71 -5.28
C THR A 119 3.49 19.58 -3.80
N LYS A 120 2.44 19.35 -3.02
CA LYS A 120 2.48 19.01 -1.60
C LYS A 120 1.67 17.76 -1.34
N LEU A 121 2.27 16.77 -0.66
CA LEU A 121 1.60 15.57 -0.18
C LEU A 121 1.93 15.42 1.30
N ILE A 122 0.92 15.07 2.11
CA ILE A 122 1.09 14.80 3.54
C ILE A 122 0.35 13.52 3.90
N PHE A 123 1.02 12.68 4.67
CA PHE A 123 0.42 11.59 5.44
C PHE A 123 0.71 11.86 6.93
N ASP A 124 -0.31 12.29 7.67
CA ASP A 124 -0.27 12.49 9.12
C ASP A 124 -0.99 11.31 9.78
N VAL A 125 -0.20 10.37 10.27
CA VAL A 125 -0.66 9.11 10.87
C VAL A 125 -0.66 9.24 12.39
N ARG A 126 -1.83 9.02 12.99
CA ARG A 126 -2.07 9.01 14.43
C ARG A 126 -2.58 7.63 14.86
N GLU A 127 -2.82 7.42 16.13
CA GLU A 127 -3.26 6.13 16.66
C GLU A 127 -4.61 5.66 16.07
N THR A 128 -5.57 6.57 15.98
CA THR A 128 -6.95 6.27 15.59
C THR A 128 -7.36 6.88 14.25
N GLU A 129 -6.55 7.74 13.69
CA GLU A 129 -6.86 8.43 12.43
C GLU A 129 -5.63 8.67 11.57
N ARG A 130 -5.87 8.88 10.27
CA ARG A 130 -4.86 9.28 9.29
C ARG A 130 -5.41 10.41 8.45
N ARG A 131 -4.75 11.56 8.44
CA ARG A 131 -5.07 12.64 7.50
C ARG A 131 -4.20 12.48 6.27
N LEU A 132 -4.85 12.42 5.12
CA LEU A 132 -4.21 12.35 3.80
C LEU A 132 -4.49 13.65 3.06
N TYR A 133 -3.44 14.34 2.65
CA TYR A 133 -3.53 15.61 1.96
C TYR A 133 -2.70 15.61 0.68
N PHE A 134 -3.26 16.17 -0.39
CA PHE A 134 -2.53 16.46 -1.61
C PHE A 134 -2.96 17.82 -2.18
N GLU A 135 -1.99 18.60 -2.61
CA GLU A 135 -2.18 19.81 -3.39
C GLU A 135 -1.15 19.84 -4.53
N GLY A 136 -1.62 20.10 -5.75
CA GLY A 136 -0.74 20.09 -6.90
C GLY A 136 -1.46 20.24 -8.23
N THR A 137 -0.81 19.80 -9.30
CA THR A 137 -1.40 19.77 -10.64
C THR A 137 -1.43 18.33 -11.15
N ALA A 138 -2.59 17.90 -11.62
CA ALA A 138 -2.79 16.58 -12.22
C ALA A 138 -3.57 16.73 -13.54
N SER A 139 -3.09 16.15 -14.63
CA SER A 139 -3.65 16.28 -15.98
C SER A 139 -4.01 17.74 -16.34
N GLY A 140 -3.12 18.70 -16.00
CA GLY A 140 -3.30 20.14 -16.24
C GLY A 140 -4.31 20.86 -15.32
N LYS A 141 -4.97 20.16 -14.39
CA LYS A 141 -5.92 20.72 -13.44
C LYS A 141 -5.28 20.95 -12.09
N LYS A 142 -5.62 22.04 -11.41
CA LYS A 142 -5.30 22.22 -10.00
C LYS A 142 -6.12 21.25 -9.18
N VAL A 143 -5.44 20.53 -8.28
CA VAL A 143 -6.04 19.54 -7.40
C VAL A 143 -5.77 19.90 -5.95
N LYS A 144 -6.80 19.81 -5.12
CA LYS A 144 -6.71 19.84 -3.66
C LYS A 144 -7.53 18.68 -3.11
N PHE A 145 -6.88 17.84 -2.33
CA PHE A 145 -7.46 16.67 -1.69
C PHE A 145 -7.14 16.72 -0.20
N ASP A 146 -8.15 16.51 0.65
CA ASP A 146 -8.00 16.51 2.11
C ASP A 146 -9.06 15.59 2.71
N VAL A 147 -8.61 14.48 3.26
CA VAL A 147 -9.49 13.50 3.91
C VAL A 147 -8.90 13.01 5.22
N THR A 148 -9.78 12.53 6.09
CA THR A 148 -9.44 11.80 7.31
C THR A 148 -9.99 10.39 7.23
N CYS A 149 -9.13 9.41 7.46
CA CYS A 149 -9.43 7.98 7.52
C CYS A 149 -9.42 7.54 8.98
N TYR A 150 -10.42 6.81 9.41
CA TYR A 150 -10.61 6.42 10.80
C TYR A 150 -10.36 4.94 11.00
N LYS A 151 -9.54 4.65 12.00
CA LYS A 151 -9.21 3.29 12.43
C LYS A 151 -10.09 2.94 13.63
N LEU A 152 -10.68 1.75 13.63
CA LEU A 152 -11.36 1.24 14.82
C LEU A 152 -10.35 0.96 15.94
N PRO A 153 -10.75 1.01 17.20
CA PRO A 153 -9.98 0.43 18.29
C PRO A 153 -9.63 -1.04 17.95
N GLU A 154 -8.39 -1.45 18.22
CA GLU A 154 -7.91 -2.82 17.94
C GLU A 154 -8.07 -3.30 16.47
N HIS A 155 -8.14 -2.36 15.51
CA HIS A 155 -8.21 -2.69 14.10
C HIS A 155 -6.98 -3.49 13.67
N GLU A 156 -7.19 -4.71 13.18
CA GLU A 156 -6.13 -5.57 12.70
C GLU A 156 -5.79 -5.28 11.23
N SER A 157 -4.53 -5.49 10.87
CA SER A 157 -4.01 -5.45 9.50
C SER A 157 -3.56 -6.84 9.07
N ILE A 158 -3.15 -7.01 7.83
CA ILE A 158 -2.31 -8.13 7.42
C ILE A 158 -0.93 -7.61 7.06
N THR A 159 0.10 -8.09 7.75
CA THR A 159 1.50 -7.80 7.47
C THR A 159 2.20 -9.10 7.14
N ILE A 160 2.97 -9.12 6.06
CA ILE A 160 3.75 -10.31 5.67
C ILE A 160 5.20 -9.94 5.43
N ALA A 161 6.09 -10.90 5.72
CA ALA A 161 7.46 -10.92 5.24
C ALA A 161 7.71 -12.22 4.50
N THR A 162 8.03 -12.14 3.21
CA THR A 162 8.28 -13.31 2.36
C THR A 162 9.55 -13.11 1.53
N PRO A 163 10.39 -14.15 1.35
CA PRO A 163 11.58 -14.07 0.51
C PRO A 163 11.20 -14.20 -0.98
N PHE A 164 12.08 -13.74 -1.83
CA PHE A 164 12.15 -14.18 -3.23
C PHE A 164 13.18 -15.29 -3.38
N LYS A 165 13.21 -15.93 -4.54
CA LYS A 165 14.23 -16.97 -4.86
C LYS A 165 15.65 -16.41 -4.84
N GLU A 166 15.81 -15.14 -5.20
CA GLU A 166 17.10 -14.46 -5.22
C GLU A 166 17.51 -14.06 -3.79
N GLN A 167 18.74 -14.41 -3.41
CA GLN A 167 19.29 -14.15 -2.08
C GLN A 167 19.29 -12.64 -1.76
N GLY A 168 18.91 -12.29 -0.54
CA GLY A 168 18.80 -10.89 -0.08
C GLY A 168 17.61 -10.13 -0.67
N CYS A 169 16.80 -10.79 -1.52
CA CYS A 169 15.54 -10.21 -1.99
C CYS A 169 14.38 -10.63 -1.11
N PHE A 170 13.60 -9.66 -0.70
CA PHE A 170 12.47 -9.86 0.20
C PHE A 170 11.36 -8.86 -0.09
N PHE A 171 10.17 -9.19 0.38
CA PHE A 171 8.99 -8.36 0.41
C PHE A 171 8.45 -8.28 1.83
N LEU A 172 8.36 -7.08 2.36
CA LEU A 172 7.66 -6.74 3.59
C LEU A 172 6.53 -5.81 3.22
N THR A 173 5.30 -6.17 3.55
CA THR A 173 4.14 -5.31 3.30
C THR A 173 3.13 -5.40 4.41
N GLN A 174 2.36 -4.32 4.56
CA GLN A 174 1.21 -4.23 5.45
C GLN A 174 0.01 -3.69 4.69
N LYS A 175 -1.10 -4.41 4.75
CA LYS A 175 -2.40 -3.95 4.27
C LYS A 175 -3.29 -3.63 5.48
N LEU A 176 -3.75 -2.40 5.54
CA LEU A 176 -4.75 -1.97 6.50
C LEU A 176 -6.00 -1.57 5.72
N ASN A 177 -7.04 -2.37 5.82
CA ASN A 177 -8.25 -2.26 5.02
C ASN A 177 -9.41 -1.66 5.83
N CYS A 178 -10.49 -1.25 5.17
CA CYS A 178 -11.76 -0.80 5.77
C CYS A 178 -11.66 0.46 6.64
N LEU A 179 -10.76 1.40 6.36
CA LEU A 179 -10.73 2.66 7.10
C LEU A 179 -11.88 3.56 6.61
N ALA A 180 -12.90 3.76 7.44
CA ALA A 180 -13.99 4.68 7.14
C ALA A 180 -13.44 6.08 6.92
N THR A 181 -13.85 6.77 5.84
CA THR A 181 -13.16 7.97 5.38
C THR A 181 -14.14 9.09 5.07
N GLU A 182 -13.79 10.32 5.44
CA GLU A 182 -14.51 11.53 5.06
C GLU A 182 -13.58 12.64 4.60
N GLY A 183 -14.10 13.55 3.80
CA GLY A 183 -13.36 14.70 3.31
C GLY A 183 -13.73 15.08 1.89
N THR A 184 -12.82 15.73 1.17
CA THR A 184 -13.12 16.27 -0.16
C THR A 184 -11.95 16.17 -1.11
N VAL A 185 -12.28 16.09 -2.42
CA VAL A 185 -11.33 16.38 -3.48
C VAL A 185 -11.92 17.42 -4.43
N VAL A 186 -11.10 18.39 -4.80
CA VAL A 186 -11.40 19.38 -5.85
C VAL A 186 -10.36 19.19 -6.95
N ALA A 187 -10.81 19.01 -8.19
CA ALA A 187 -9.96 18.86 -9.37
C ALA A 187 -10.48 19.77 -10.50
N GLY A 188 -9.83 20.94 -10.65
CA GLY A 188 -10.35 22.00 -11.51
C GLY A 188 -11.69 22.52 -10.97
N ASN A 189 -12.76 22.41 -11.77
CA ASN A 189 -14.11 22.84 -11.42
C ASN A 189 -14.95 21.73 -10.77
N GLU A 190 -14.41 20.53 -10.63
CA GLU A 190 -15.13 19.38 -10.08
C GLU A 190 -14.82 19.22 -8.61
N LYS A 191 -15.86 18.99 -7.82
CA LYS A 191 -15.74 18.72 -6.37
C LYS A 191 -16.47 17.44 -6.03
N TYR A 192 -15.81 16.56 -5.29
CA TYR A 192 -16.39 15.34 -4.73
C TYR A 192 -16.23 15.38 -3.21
N THR A 193 -17.28 14.91 -2.53
CA THR A 193 -17.31 14.83 -1.06
C THR A 193 -17.45 13.37 -0.66
N PHE A 194 -16.56 12.93 0.20
CA PHE A 194 -16.53 11.60 0.78
C PHE A 194 -17.17 11.61 2.16
N THR A 195 -17.90 10.56 2.50
CA THR A 195 -18.58 10.40 3.78
C THR A 195 -18.31 9.01 4.36
N LYS A 196 -18.24 8.91 5.69
CA LYS A 196 -17.82 7.69 6.41
C LYS A 196 -18.71 6.47 6.17
N ASP A 197 -19.96 6.70 5.81
CA ASP A 197 -20.96 5.64 5.60
C ASP A 197 -20.76 4.84 4.32
N LYS A 198 -19.98 5.36 3.36
CA LYS A 198 -19.78 4.71 2.05
C LYS A 198 -18.38 4.82 1.47
N THR A 199 -17.49 5.54 2.14
CA THR A 199 -16.11 5.73 1.65
C THR A 199 -15.13 4.99 2.53
N PHE A 200 -14.26 4.22 1.89
CA PHE A 200 -13.25 3.43 2.57
C PHE A 200 -11.87 3.72 2.00
N THR A 201 -10.88 3.64 2.88
CA THR A 201 -9.47 3.70 2.52
C THR A 201 -8.78 2.38 2.82
N VAL A 202 -7.92 1.98 1.91
CA VAL A 202 -6.96 0.90 2.06
C VAL A 202 -5.56 1.51 2.06
N LEU A 203 -4.72 1.11 3.03
CA LEU A 203 -3.28 1.34 3.01
C LEU A 203 -2.58 0.11 2.45
N ASP A 204 -1.72 0.33 1.49
CA ASP A 204 -0.66 -0.59 1.08
C ASP A 204 0.70 0.04 1.42
N TRP A 205 1.23 -0.32 2.59
CA TRP A 205 2.56 0.05 3.04
C TRP A 205 3.53 -1.06 2.68
N GLY A 206 4.65 -0.73 2.05
CA GLY A 206 5.59 -1.77 1.67
C GLY A 206 7.04 -1.34 1.63
N ARG A 207 7.94 -2.30 1.89
CA ARG A 207 9.39 -2.18 1.88
C ARG A 207 9.98 -3.46 1.30
N GLY A 208 10.96 -3.35 0.44
CA GLY A 208 11.56 -4.57 -0.08
C GLY A 208 12.70 -4.36 -1.05
N VAL A 209 13.46 -5.41 -1.22
CA VAL A 209 14.45 -5.57 -2.29
C VAL A 209 13.89 -6.60 -3.26
N TRP A 210 13.57 -6.18 -4.48
CA TRP A 210 12.88 -7.04 -5.44
C TRP A 210 13.81 -7.60 -6.50
N PRO A 211 13.50 -8.77 -7.09
CA PRO A 211 14.15 -9.24 -8.30
C PRO A 211 13.90 -8.25 -9.46
N HIS A 212 14.71 -8.35 -10.52
CA HIS A 212 14.57 -7.45 -11.68
C HIS A 212 13.24 -7.63 -12.42
N THR A 213 12.70 -8.84 -12.40
CA THR A 213 11.41 -9.17 -13.00
C THR A 213 10.53 -9.87 -11.98
N ASN A 214 9.30 -9.40 -11.87
CA ASN A 214 8.26 -10.06 -11.08
C ASN A 214 6.89 -9.73 -11.68
N THR A 215 5.96 -10.66 -11.57
CA THR A 215 4.57 -10.46 -11.99
C THR A 215 3.68 -10.90 -10.86
N TRP A 216 2.72 -10.05 -10.51
CA TRP A 216 1.75 -10.36 -9.45
C TRP A 216 0.37 -9.81 -9.81
N TYR A 217 -0.62 -10.32 -9.11
CA TYR A 217 -1.98 -9.82 -9.15
C TYR A 217 -2.39 -9.43 -7.74
N TRP A 218 -3.05 -8.30 -7.63
CA TRP A 218 -3.56 -7.78 -6.38
C TRP A 218 -4.96 -7.23 -6.56
N GLY A 219 -5.87 -7.62 -5.68
CA GLY A 219 -7.24 -7.10 -5.61
C GLY A 219 -7.62 -6.81 -4.17
N ASN A 220 -8.35 -5.74 -3.97
CA ASN A 220 -8.89 -5.36 -2.68
C ASN A 220 -10.31 -4.81 -2.81
N GLY A 221 -11.01 -4.82 -1.70
CA GLY A 221 -12.33 -4.21 -1.60
C GLY A 221 -12.69 -3.93 -0.16
N SER A 222 -13.59 -2.94 0.02
CA SER A 222 -14.14 -2.57 1.33
C SER A 222 -15.58 -2.15 1.18
N THR A 223 -16.41 -2.56 2.13
CA THR A 223 -17.83 -2.20 2.20
C THR A 223 -18.35 -2.39 3.62
N TYR A 224 -19.66 -2.22 3.80
CA TYR A 224 -20.39 -2.75 4.96
C TYR A 224 -21.11 -4.03 4.59
N LEU A 225 -21.04 -5.03 5.46
CA LEU A 225 -21.83 -6.25 5.43
C LEU A 225 -22.52 -6.37 6.79
N ASP A 226 -23.86 -6.43 6.80
CA ASP A 226 -24.67 -6.46 8.02
C ASP A 226 -24.32 -5.33 9.03
N SER A 227 -24.13 -4.12 8.50
CA SER A 227 -23.73 -2.91 9.25
C SER A 227 -22.35 -2.99 9.91
N LYS A 228 -21.55 -3.99 9.58
CA LYS A 228 -20.16 -4.14 10.02
C LYS A 228 -19.19 -3.91 8.86
N LEU A 229 -18.02 -3.41 9.18
CA LEU A 229 -16.95 -3.27 8.19
C LEU A 229 -16.55 -4.62 7.62
N PHE A 230 -16.55 -4.74 6.32
CA PHE A 230 -16.10 -5.91 5.57
C PHE A 230 -15.11 -5.51 4.49
N GLY A 231 -14.04 -6.28 4.34
CA GLY A 231 -13.08 -6.07 3.26
C GLY A 231 -12.26 -7.32 2.97
N PHE A 232 -11.46 -7.23 1.91
CA PHE A 232 -10.57 -8.32 1.53
C PHE A 232 -9.29 -7.79 0.88
N GLU A 233 -8.25 -8.59 0.98
CA GLU A 233 -7.00 -8.50 0.23
C GLU A 233 -6.72 -9.85 -0.42
N LEU A 234 -6.49 -9.84 -1.72
CA LEU A 234 -6.18 -11.03 -2.51
C LEU A 234 -4.92 -10.77 -3.32
N THR A 235 -3.92 -11.64 -3.18
CA THR A 235 -2.63 -11.50 -3.85
C THR A 235 -2.14 -12.83 -4.41
N TRP A 236 -1.54 -12.78 -5.58
CA TRP A 236 -0.87 -13.90 -6.25
C TRP A 236 0.46 -13.48 -6.84
N GLY A 237 1.47 -14.34 -6.71
CA GLY A 237 2.74 -14.23 -7.42
C GLY A 237 3.76 -13.27 -6.82
N PHE A 238 3.58 -12.80 -5.59
CA PHE A 238 4.52 -11.87 -4.96
C PHE A 238 5.33 -12.53 -3.84
N GLY A 239 6.57 -12.90 -4.16
CA GLY A 239 7.45 -13.61 -3.25
C GLY A 239 7.18 -15.12 -3.21
N ASP A 240 7.71 -15.81 -2.20
CA ASP A 240 7.46 -17.22 -1.93
C ASP A 240 6.18 -17.38 -1.09
N GLU A 241 5.06 -17.60 -1.78
CA GLU A 241 3.74 -17.73 -1.17
C GLU A 241 3.58 -18.92 -0.22
N SER A 242 4.51 -19.86 -0.24
CA SER A 242 4.51 -20.97 0.72
C SER A 242 4.80 -20.50 2.15
N ASN A 243 5.48 -19.36 2.30
CA ASN A 243 5.81 -18.75 3.59
C ASN A 243 4.72 -17.82 4.09
N ALA A 244 4.26 -16.89 3.25
CA ALA A 244 3.21 -15.94 3.59
C ALA A 244 2.56 -15.34 2.35
N THR A 245 1.25 -15.06 2.43
CA THR A 245 0.50 -14.26 1.46
C THR A 245 -0.27 -13.16 2.19
N GLU A 246 -0.56 -12.06 1.51
CA GLU A 246 -1.41 -10.97 2.04
C GLU A 246 -2.90 -11.33 2.07
N THR A 247 -3.26 -12.49 1.49
CA THR A 247 -4.65 -12.89 1.30
C THR A 247 -5.36 -13.04 2.64
N ALA A 248 -6.36 -12.19 2.86
CA ALA A 248 -7.12 -12.10 4.09
C ALA A 248 -8.51 -11.51 3.84
N ILE A 249 -9.45 -11.84 4.74
CA ILE A 249 -10.74 -11.16 4.89
C ILE A 249 -10.69 -10.33 6.16
N PHE A 250 -11.25 -9.11 6.10
CA PHE A 250 -11.45 -8.24 7.25
C PHE A 250 -12.93 -8.18 7.57
N TYR A 251 -13.27 -8.39 8.83
CA TYR A 251 -14.63 -8.28 9.30
C TYR A 251 -14.66 -7.67 10.70
N ASP A 252 -15.42 -6.58 10.85
CA ASP A 252 -15.60 -5.88 12.13
C ASP A 252 -14.24 -5.50 12.79
N GLY A 253 -13.27 -5.05 11.97
CA GLY A 253 -11.93 -4.68 12.42
C GLY A 253 -10.97 -5.85 12.69
N LYS A 254 -11.40 -7.10 12.49
CA LYS A 254 -10.56 -8.29 12.68
C LYS A 254 -10.10 -8.87 11.35
N CYS A 255 -8.84 -9.32 11.31
CA CYS A 255 -8.21 -9.94 10.17
C CYS A 255 -8.34 -11.47 10.24
N HIS A 256 -8.94 -12.04 9.20
CA HIS A 256 -9.09 -13.49 9.02
C HIS A 256 -8.18 -13.94 7.89
N LYS A 257 -7.02 -14.54 8.25
CA LYS A 257 -6.04 -15.02 7.30
C LYS A 257 -6.59 -16.18 6.47
N ILE A 258 -6.47 -16.06 5.14
CA ILE A 258 -6.81 -17.15 4.20
C ILE A 258 -5.51 -17.81 3.73
N GLY A 259 -5.49 -19.15 3.74
CA GLY A 259 -4.27 -19.92 3.46
C GLY A 259 -3.94 -19.99 1.98
N ALA A 260 -4.94 -20.11 1.10
CA ALA A 260 -4.75 -20.18 -0.34
C ALA A 260 -6.01 -19.68 -1.06
N VAL A 261 -5.80 -19.05 -2.20
CA VAL A 261 -6.85 -18.64 -3.15
C VAL A 261 -6.42 -19.05 -4.53
N HIS A 262 -7.35 -19.54 -5.33
CA HIS A 262 -7.09 -19.87 -6.73
C HIS A 262 -7.48 -18.71 -7.62
N LEU A 263 -6.58 -18.29 -8.50
CA LEU A 263 -6.83 -17.28 -9.51
C LEU A 263 -7.10 -17.98 -10.85
N GLU A 264 -8.32 -17.86 -11.33
CA GLU A 264 -8.68 -18.24 -12.70
C GLU A 264 -8.64 -17.02 -13.58
N LYS A 265 -7.91 -17.10 -14.69
CA LYS A 265 -7.89 -16.07 -15.72
C LYS A 265 -8.86 -16.46 -16.82
N ASP A 266 -9.63 -15.49 -17.29
CA ASP A 266 -10.34 -15.66 -18.55
C ASP A 266 -9.31 -15.86 -19.68
N PRO A 267 -9.39 -16.95 -20.47
CA PRO A 267 -8.48 -17.17 -21.58
C PRO A 267 -8.53 -16.05 -22.64
N GLU A 268 -9.65 -15.34 -22.74
CA GLU A 268 -9.83 -14.20 -23.65
C GLU A 268 -9.29 -12.88 -23.07
N ASP A 269 -9.07 -12.85 -21.77
CA ASP A 269 -8.44 -11.72 -21.10
C ASP A 269 -6.92 -11.81 -21.30
N ASP A 270 -6.51 -11.63 -22.56
CA ASP A 270 -5.10 -11.57 -22.88
C ASP A 270 -4.48 -10.44 -22.09
N ALA A 271 -3.72 -10.84 -21.12
CA ALA A 271 -2.96 -9.95 -20.26
C ALA A 271 -2.05 -8.98 -21.05
N SER A 272 -2.01 -9.04 -22.39
CA SER A 272 -1.38 -8.05 -23.27
C SER A 272 -2.11 -6.71 -23.30
N THR A 273 -3.41 -6.71 -23.06
CA THR A 273 -4.25 -5.51 -23.09
C THR A 273 -4.42 -4.84 -21.73
N ALA A 274 -4.15 -5.55 -20.63
CA ALA A 274 -4.08 -4.93 -19.34
C ALA A 274 -2.95 -3.91 -19.35
N ASP A 275 -3.26 -2.66 -19.01
CA ASP A 275 -2.26 -1.59 -18.87
C ASP A 275 -1.23 -1.98 -17.80
N ARG A 276 -0.16 -2.62 -18.27
CA ARG A 276 0.91 -3.21 -17.44
C ARG A 276 1.95 -2.22 -17.00
N LYS A 277 1.71 -0.98 -17.26
CA LYS A 277 2.55 0.10 -16.79
C LYS A 277 2.08 0.64 -15.46
N SER A 278 1.78 -0.20 -14.50
CA SER A 278 2.07 0.16 -13.13
C SER A 278 3.59 0.01 -12.96
N VAL A 279 4.32 0.96 -13.47
CA VAL A 279 5.70 1.17 -13.07
C VAL A 279 5.65 1.67 -11.65
N VAL A 280 5.83 0.80 -10.70
CA VAL A 280 6.26 1.13 -9.36
C VAL A 280 7.75 0.89 -9.27
#